data_8f3dbb167a9e53d62a7c8088afa798be
#
_entry.id   8f3dbb167a9e53d62a7c8088afa798be
#
_cell.length_a   1.000
_cell.length_b   1.000
_cell.length_c   1.000
_cell.angle_alpha   90.00
_cell.angle_beta   90.00
_cell.angle_gamma   90.00
#
_symmetry.space_group_name_H-M   'P 1'
#
loop_
_entity.id
_entity.type
_entity.pdbx_description
1 polymer ?
#
loop_
_entity_poly.entity_id
_entity_poly.type
_entity_poly.pdbx_seq_one_letter_code
_entity_poly.pdbx_strand_id
1 'polypeptide(L)'
;MAEKVLTRYTGKGAPTVTANRVIRASAAITTDGEYTDEIPVAGFERLTLTIDYAKNSETTWRLYMLHSPDEGVTWHWMLNVGAADSGGASAVVKAYDKFTPSDFAASDHVSIDIDVKAKQRVKFFVQAVGSGPFGLVGIGAQAGVSPVAI
;
A
#
# COMPACT_ATOMS: atom_id res chain seq x y z
N MET A 1 17.06 4.62 17.48
CA MET A 1 17.78 5.81 17.12
C MET A 1 18.28 5.84 15.71
N ALA A 2 18.42 4.70 15.08
CA ALA A 2 18.89 4.65 13.69
C ALA A 2 17.98 5.44 12.76
N GLU A 3 16.68 5.33 12.95
CA GLU A 3 15.76 6.06 12.08
C GLU A 3 15.84 7.56 12.28
N LYS A 4 16.19 8.02 13.46
CA LYS A 4 16.40 9.45 13.65
C LYS A 4 17.60 9.94 12.86
N VAL A 5 18.63 9.14 12.79
CA VAL A 5 19.80 9.49 12.00
C VAL A 5 19.42 9.59 10.55
N LEU A 6 18.67 8.62 10.04
CA LEU A 6 18.25 8.63 8.66
C LEU A 6 17.37 9.82 8.33
N THR A 7 16.41 10.14 9.20
CA THR A 7 15.50 11.24 8.92
C THR A 7 16.18 12.60 9.00
N ARG A 8 17.27 12.72 9.76
CA ARG A 8 17.97 13.97 9.88
C ARG A 8 19.06 14.14 8.84
N TYR A 9 19.41 13.08 8.19
CA TYR A 9 20.46 13.13 7.20
C TYR A 9 19.86 13.54 5.86
N THR A 10 19.77 14.84 5.66
CA THR A 10 19.10 15.40 4.49
C THR A 10 20.06 16.14 3.56
N GLY A 11 21.33 15.88 3.67
CA GLY A 11 22.30 16.48 2.79
C GLY A 11 22.11 16.01 1.36
N LYS A 12 22.84 16.64 0.44
CA LYS A 12 22.79 16.24 -0.96
C LYS A 12 23.16 14.77 -1.09
N GLY A 13 22.41 14.06 -1.92
CA GLY A 13 22.63 12.65 -2.12
C GLY A 13 21.97 11.77 -1.07
N ALA A 14 21.37 12.33 -0.03
CA ALA A 14 20.70 11.54 0.98
C ALA A 14 19.21 11.43 0.71
N PRO A 15 18.59 10.26 0.94
CA PRO A 15 17.15 10.14 0.83
C PRO A 15 16.45 10.83 2.00
N THR A 16 15.24 11.29 1.79
CA THR A 16 14.36 11.75 2.85
C THR A 16 13.27 10.72 3.03
N VAL A 17 13.15 10.21 4.25
CA VAL A 17 12.19 9.16 4.57
C VAL A 17 11.43 9.56 5.83
N THR A 18 10.12 9.44 5.79
CA THR A 18 9.31 9.69 6.99
C THR A 18 9.41 8.52 7.96
N ALA A 19 9.04 8.78 9.20
CA ALA A 19 8.91 7.71 10.18
C ALA A 19 7.79 6.74 9.77
N ASN A 20 7.90 5.51 10.20
CA ASN A 20 6.85 4.53 9.96
C ASN A 20 5.57 4.94 10.68
N ARG A 21 4.45 4.86 9.97
CA ARG A 21 3.13 5.18 10.49
C ARG A 21 2.23 3.97 10.32
N VAL A 22 1.56 3.58 11.38
CA VAL A 22 0.57 2.51 11.32
C VAL A 22 -0.69 3.06 10.65
N ILE A 23 -1.03 2.52 9.50
CA ILE A 23 -2.25 2.91 8.77
C ILE A 23 -3.35 1.88 8.93
N ARG A 24 -3.02 0.70 9.40
CA ARG A 24 -3.98 -0.31 9.81
C ARG A 24 -3.36 -1.10 10.97
N ALA A 25 -3.96 -0.99 12.14
CA ALA A 25 -3.57 -1.84 13.26
C ALA A 25 -3.89 -3.29 12.91
N SER A 26 -3.10 -4.23 13.45
CA SER A 26 -3.33 -5.63 13.19
C SER A 26 -4.74 -6.02 13.64
N ALA A 27 -5.55 -6.44 12.71
CA ALA A 27 -6.95 -6.77 12.94
C ALA A 27 -7.43 -7.77 11.90
N ALA A 28 -8.53 -8.44 12.20
CA ALA A 28 -9.09 -9.42 11.28
C ALA A 28 -9.53 -8.74 9.98
N ILE A 29 -9.19 -9.37 8.88
CA ILE A 29 -9.69 -8.96 7.57
C ILE A 29 -11.07 -9.57 7.34
N THR A 30 -11.82 -8.99 6.41
CA THR A 30 -13.18 -9.46 6.09
C THR A 30 -13.37 -9.50 4.58
N THR A 31 -14.39 -10.23 4.15
CA THR A 31 -14.73 -10.28 2.72
C THR A 31 -15.40 -9.01 2.25
N ASP A 32 -16.01 -8.25 3.14
CA ASP A 32 -16.57 -6.94 2.78
C ASP A 32 -15.48 -5.90 2.56
N GLY A 33 -14.35 -6.09 3.21
CA GLY A 33 -13.21 -5.21 3.06
C GLY A 33 -13.27 -3.98 3.94
N GLU A 34 -12.12 -3.35 4.12
CA GLU A 34 -11.96 -2.17 4.94
C GLU A 34 -10.91 -1.25 4.36
N TYR A 35 -11.09 0.05 4.56
CA TYR A 35 -10.08 1.04 4.15
C TYR A 35 -9.07 1.27 5.27
N THR A 36 -7.83 1.52 4.87
CA THR A 36 -6.81 2.01 5.80
C THR A 36 -6.99 3.51 6.04
N ASP A 37 -6.19 4.04 6.95
CA ASP A 37 -6.08 5.49 7.09
C ASP A 37 -5.53 6.11 5.80
N GLU A 38 -5.83 7.39 5.60
CA GLU A 38 -5.31 8.16 4.49
C GLU A 38 -3.86 8.54 4.76
N ILE A 39 -3.07 8.58 3.69
CA ILE A 39 -1.67 8.95 3.77
C ILE A 39 -1.42 10.13 2.85
N PRO A 40 -1.02 11.29 3.37
CA PRO A 40 -0.61 12.40 2.52
C PRO A 40 0.75 12.06 1.89
N VAL A 41 0.82 12.11 0.57
CA VAL A 41 2.02 11.74 -0.17
C VAL A 41 2.50 12.84 -1.11
N ALA A 42 1.88 14.02 -1.07
CA ALA A 42 2.30 15.14 -1.89
C ALA A 42 3.77 15.48 -1.61
N GLY A 43 4.55 15.59 -2.67
CA GLY A 43 5.98 15.86 -2.55
C GLY A 43 6.85 14.63 -2.37
N PHE A 44 6.26 13.47 -2.18
CA PHE A 44 7.02 12.22 -2.08
C PHE A 44 6.96 11.45 -3.40
N GLU A 45 7.96 10.61 -3.61
CA GLU A 45 8.06 9.82 -4.83
C GLU A 45 7.63 8.38 -4.61
N ARG A 46 7.92 7.85 -3.43
CA ARG A 46 7.68 6.45 -3.15
C ARG A 46 7.04 6.28 -1.78
N LEU A 47 6.24 5.24 -1.69
CA LEU A 47 5.61 4.81 -0.46
C LEU A 47 6.00 3.36 -0.22
N THR A 48 6.52 3.07 0.96
CA THR A 48 6.83 1.70 1.35
C THR A 48 5.81 1.25 2.36
N LEU A 49 5.10 0.18 2.05
CA LEU A 49 4.21 -0.47 2.99
C LEU A 49 4.93 -1.63 3.63
N THR A 50 4.81 -1.74 4.94
CA THR A 50 5.25 -2.93 5.67
C THR A 50 4.00 -3.65 6.14
N ILE A 51 3.90 -4.93 5.82
CA ILE A 51 2.68 -5.70 6.01
C ILE A 51 3.00 -6.90 6.89
N ASP A 52 2.26 -7.03 7.98
CA ASP A 52 2.33 -8.17 8.86
C ASP A 52 1.03 -8.97 8.70
N TYR A 53 1.15 -10.18 8.22
CA TYR A 53 0.01 -11.04 7.94
C TYR A 53 0.09 -12.32 8.75
N ALA A 54 -0.97 -12.61 9.49
CA ALA A 54 -1.15 -13.87 10.20
C ALA A 54 -2.37 -14.58 9.61
N LYS A 55 -2.11 -15.59 8.80
CA LYS A 55 -3.15 -16.31 8.05
C LYS A 55 -4.03 -17.15 8.99
N ASN A 56 -5.29 -17.24 8.64
CA ASN A 56 -6.22 -18.18 9.25
C ASN A 56 -6.88 -19.04 8.16
N SER A 57 -8.19 -19.01 8.05
CA SER A 57 -8.91 -19.92 7.13
C SER A 57 -9.16 -19.34 5.74
N GLU A 58 -8.93 -18.05 5.54
CA GLU A 58 -9.12 -17.44 4.23
C GLU A 58 -8.17 -18.04 3.19
N THR A 59 -8.55 -17.99 1.94
CA THR A 59 -7.69 -18.46 0.85
C THR A 59 -6.51 -17.51 0.66
N THR A 60 -6.80 -16.21 0.62
CA THR A 60 -5.81 -15.15 0.47
C THR A 60 -6.48 -13.83 0.84
N TRP A 61 -5.81 -12.73 0.60
CA TRP A 61 -6.40 -11.41 0.74
C TRP A 61 -5.86 -10.50 -0.35
N ARG A 62 -6.53 -9.40 -0.55
CA ARG A 62 -6.20 -8.46 -1.62
C ARG A 62 -5.98 -7.08 -1.05
N LEU A 63 -5.06 -6.36 -1.67
CA LEU A 63 -4.73 -5.00 -1.32
C LEU A 63 -4.91 -4.13 -2.56
N TYR A 64 -5.77 -3.14 -2.45
CA TYR A 64 -6.03 -2.21 -3.54
C TYR A 64 -5.58 -0.82 -3.11
N MET A 65 -5.17 0.00 -4.07
CA MET A 65 -4.79 1.38 -3.79
C MET A 65 -5.81 2.33 -4.40
N LEU A 66 -6.14 3.36 -3.63
CA LEU A 66 -6.94 4.49 -4.09
C LEU A 66 -6.15 5.76 -3.90
N HIS A 67 -6.39 6.76 -4.74
CA HIS A 67 -5.81 8.07 -4.53
C HIS A 67 -6.88 9.15 -4.61
N SER A 68 -6.60 10.28 -3.98
CA SER A 68 -7.47 11.45 -4.01
C SER A 68 -6.69 12.62 -4.58
N PRO A 69 -7.18 13.28 -5.62
CA PRO A 69 -6.57 14.50 -6.14
C PRO A 69 -7.07 15.77 -5.47
N ASP A 70 -8.03 15.67 -4.56
CA ASP A 70 -8.73 16.80 -3.98
C ASP A 70 -8.80 16.72 -2.44
N GLU A 71 -7.70 16.35 -1.84
CA GLU A 71 -7.50 16.32 -0.39
C GLU A 71 -8.48 15.41 0.35
N GLY A 72 -8.84 14.30 -0.28
CA GLY A 72 -9.67 13.29 0.37
C GLY A 72 -11.17 13.45 0.13
N VAL A 73 -11.57 14.40 -0.72
CA VAL A 73 -12.99 14.59 -1.02
C VAL A 73 -13.51 13.48 -1.91
N THR A 74 -12.78 13.18 -2.99
CA THR A 74 -13.14 12.05 -3.86
C THR A 74 -11.97 11.09 -3.96
N TRP A 75 -12.31 9.81 -4.13
CA TRP A 75 -11.32 8.73 -4.17
C TRP A 75 -11.47 7.92 -5.44
N HIS A 76 -10.35 7.63 -6.06
CA HIS A 76 -10.30 6.90 -7.32
C HIS A 76 -9.48 5.63 -7.14
N TRP A 77 -10.01 4.51 -7.60
CA TRP A 77 -9.28 3.26 -7.62
C TRP A 77 -8.14 3.34 -8.61
N MET A 78 -6.96 2.90 -8.18
CA MET A 78 -5.81 2.83 -9.07
C MET A 78 -5.94 1.64 -10.00
N LEU A 79 -5.81 1.90 -11.28
CA LEU A 79 -5.81 0.87 -12.31
C LEU A 79 -4.45 0.81 -12.97
N ASN A 80 -3.98 -0.38 -13.26
CA ASN A 80 -2.76 -0.56 -14.01
C ASN A 80 -3.10 -0.78 -15.49
N VAL A 81 -3.19 0.30 -16.20
CA VAL A 81 -3.62 0.28 -17.61
C VAL A 81 -2.68 -0.55 -18.47
N GLY A 82 -1.42 -0.68 -18.04
CA GLY A 82 -0.46 -1.47 -18.78
C GLY A 82 -0.55 -2.96 -18.52
N ALA A 83 -1.36 -3.37 -17.55
CA ALA A 83 -1.53 -4.79 -17.24
C ALA A 83 -2.59 -5.38 -18.15
N ALA A 84 -2.38 -5.29 -19.43
CA ALA A 84 -3.31 -5.85 -20.37
C ALA A 84 -3.37 -7.34 -20.16
N ASP A 85 -4.54 -7.86 -19.94
CA ASP A 85 -4.77 -9.26 -20.18
C ASP A 85 -5.62 -9.35 -21.44
N SER A 86 -5.94 -10.51 -21.84
CA SER A 86 -6.71 -10.72 -23.06
C SER A 86 -8.20 -10.48 -22.87
N GLY A 87 -8.61 -9.98 -21.75
CA GLY A 87 -10.02 -9.87 -21.41
C GLY A 87 -10.75 -8.67 -21.97
N GLY A 88 -10.15 -7.90 -22.83
CA GLY A 88 -10.81 -6.74 -23.40
C GLY A 88 -11.12 -5.68 -22.36
N ALA A 89 -12.31 -5.10 -22.42
CA ALA A 89 -12.67 -3.99 -21.56
C ALA A 89 -12.62 -4.34 -20.07
N SER A 90 -12.87 -5.57 -19.72
CA SER A 90 -12.85 -5.97 -18.31
C SER A 90 -11.45 -6.18 -17.76
N ALA A 91 -10.44 -6.22 -18.61
CA ALA A 91 -9.07 -6.43 -18.19
C ALA A 91 -8.59 -5.31 -17.25
N VAL A 92 -9.07 -4.12 -17.47
CA VAL A 92 -8.65 -2.95 -16.68
C VAL A 92 -8.97 -3.15 -15.22
N VAL A 93 -10.09 -3.77 -14.89
CA VAL A 93 -10.51 -3.96 -13.51
C VAL A 93 -9.54 -4.85 -12.75
N LYS A 94 -8.92 -5.78 -13.43
CA LYS A 94 -8.03 -6.75 -12.79
C LYS A 94 -6.70 -6.18 -12.38
N ALA A 95 -6.36 -5.03 -12.87
CA ALA A 95 -5.11 -4.39 -12.51
C ALA A 95 -5.01 -4.03 -11.04
N TYR A 96 -6.11 -4.02 -10.34
CA TYR A 96 -6.08 -3.82 -8.89
C TYR A 96 -5.25 -4.87 -8.18
N ASP A 97 -5.28 -6.08 -8.66
CA ASP A 97 -4.62 -7.19 -8.00
C ASP A 97 -3.11 -7.04 -7.97
N LYS A 98 -2.60 -6.06 -8.65
CA LYS A 98 -1.16 -5.85 -8.73
C LYS A 98 -0.50 -5.65 -7.37
N PHE A 99 -1.22 -5.08 -6.42
CA PHE A 99 -0.68 -4.85 -5.10
C PHE A 99 -0.91 -6.02 -4.16
N THR A 100 -1.57 -7.05 -4.62
CA THR A 100 -1.83 -8.23 -3.82
C THR A 100 -0.77 -9.27 -4.16
N PRO A 101 0.12 -9.59 -3.25
CA PRO A 101 1.02 -10.70 -3.50
C PRO A 101 0.19 -11.96 -3.69
N SER A 102 0.33 -12.56 -4.86
CA SER A 102 -0.46 -13.74 -5.21
C SER A 102 -0.16 -14.94 -4.33
N ASP A 103 0.90 -14.84 -3.59
CA ASP A 103 1.39 -15.93 -2.76
C ASP A 103 1.17 -15.72 -1.27
N PHE A 104 0.28 -14.83 -0.88
CA PHE A 104 -0.12 -14.71 0.53
C PHE A 104 -0.92 -15.93 0.96
N ALA A 105 -0.30 -17.07 0.84
CA ALA A 105 -0.92 -18.32 1.26
C ALA A 105 -0.53 -18.71 2.67
N ALA A 106 0.37 -17.96 3.29
CA ALA A 106 0.86 -18.24 4.62
C ALA A 106 1.21 -16.93 5.34
N SER A 107 1.31 -17.02 6.66
CA SER A 107 1.73 -15.87 7.46
C SER A 107 3.11 -15.38 7.02
N ASP A 108 3.28 -14.06 6.96
CA ASP A 108 4.53 -13.47 6.52
C ASP A 108 4.66 -12.01 6.94
N HIS A 109 5.86 -11.49 6.77
CA HIS A 109 6.20 -10.08 6.95
C HIS A 109 6.82 -9.61 5.65
N VAL A 110 6.15 -8.72 4.94
CA VAL A 110 6.61 -8.28 3.61
C VAL A 110 6.58 -6.76 3.50
N SER A 111 7.33 -6.25 2.53
CA SER A 111 7.33 -4.84 2.18
C SER A 111 6.99 -4.68 0.71
N ILE A 112 6.26 -3.62 0.39
CA ILE A 112 5.90 -3.27 -0.98
C ILE A 112 6.28 -1.83 -1.21
N ASP A 113 7.00 -1.56 -2.30
CA ASP A 113 7.32 -0.21 -2.73
C ASP A 113 6.34 0.23 -3.82
N ILE A 114 5.79 1.41 -3.65
CA ILE A 114 4.76 1.94 -4.55
C ILE A 114 5.19 3.32 -5.01
N ASP A 115 5.06 3.58 -6.30
CA ASP A 115 5.28 4.90 -6.87
C ASP A 115 4.08 5.79 -6.54
N VAL A 116 4.34 6.92 -5.90
CA VAL A 116 3.28 7.88 -5.55
C VAL A 116 3.54 9.26 -6.12
N LYS A 117 4.44 9.37 -7.10
CA LYS A 117 4.67 10.64 -7.78
C LYS A 117 3.36 11.16 -8.38
N ALA A 118 3.19 12.47 -8.33
CA ALA A 118 2.01 13.14 -8.84
C ALA A 118 0.71 12.76 -8.12
N LYS A 119 0.82 12.20 -6.94
CA LYS A 119 -0.35 11.91 -6.12
C LYS A 119 -0.36 12.80 -4.88
N GLN A 120 -1.53 13.12 -4.42
CA GLN A 120 -1.71 13.99 -3.27
C GLN A 120 -1.96 13.18 -1.99
N ARG A 121 -2.92 12.27 -2.04
CA ARG A 121 -3.24 11.37 -0.92
C ARG A 121 -3.55 10.00 -1.47
N VAL A 122 -3.22 8.99 -0.68
CA VAL A 122 -3.54 7.61 -1.00
C VAL A 122 -4.14 6.93 0.22
N LYS A 123 -4.91 5.90 -0.01
CA LYS A 123 -5.32 4.95 1.00
C LYS A 123 -5.47 3.59 0.35
N PHE A 124 -5.64 2.58 1.16
CA PHE A 124 -5.70 1.21 0.67
C PHE A 124 -6.97 0.53 1.14
N PHE A 125 -7.40 -0.42 0.36
CA PHE A 125 -8.55 -1.26 0.66
C PHE A 125 -8.05 -2.68 0.85
N VAL A 126 -8.40 -3.28 1.98
CA VAL A 126 -7.95 -4.63 2.37
C VAL A 126 -9.17 -5.53 2.38
N GLN A 127 -9.13 -6.62 1.62
CA GLN A 127 -10.28 -7.50 1.45
C GLN A 127 -9.85 -8.96 1.51
N ALA A 128 -10.51 -9.74 2.33
CA ALA A 128 -10.27 -11.17 2.39
C ALA A 128 -10.96 -11.91 1.25
N VAL A 129 -10.38 -13.03 0.85
CA VAL A 129 -10.95 -13.93 -0.16
C VAL A 129 -11.09 -15.31 0.47
N GLY A 130 -12.31 -15.84 0.45
CA GLY A 130 -12.57 -17.15 1.03
C GLY A 130 -13.50 -17.05 2.23
N SER A 131 -13.34 -17.98 3.14
CA SER A 131 -14.22 -18.11 4.30
C SER A 131 -13.44 -17.92 5.60
N GLY A 132 -14.14 -17.40 6.62
CA GLY A 132 -13.57 -17.23 7.95
C GLY A 132 -13.51 -18.53 8.74
N PRO A 133 -12.90 -18.47 9.94
CA PRO A 133 -12.35 -17.27 10.57
C PRO A 133 -11.17 -16.69 9.80
N PHE A 134 -11.08 -15.36 9.83
CA PHE A 134 -10.12 -14.63 9.01
C PHE A 134 -8.86 -14.29 9.78
N GLY A 135 -7.76 -14.18 9.04
CA GLY A 135 -6.47 -13.80 9.58
C GLY A 135 -6.37 -12.33 9.92
N LEU A 136 -5.21 -11.94 10.43
CA LEU A 136 -4.92 -10.58 10.87
C LEU A 136 -3.95 -9.91 9.90
N VAL A 137 -4.22 -8.67 9.54
CA VAL A 137 -3.32 -7.88 8.72
C VAL A 137 -3.06 -6.54 9.39
N GLY A 138 -1.79 -6.23 9.59
CA GLY A 138 -1.35 -4.91 10.03
C GLY A 138 -0.50 -4.27 8.96
N ILE A 139 -0.63 -2.97 8.77
CA ILE A 139 0.09 -2.25 7.72
C ILE A 139 0.69 -0.96 8.27
N GLY A 140 1.98 -0.80 8.05
CA GLY A 140 2.69 0.45 8.30
C GLY A 140 3.09 1.09 6.98
N ALA A 141 3.34 2.38 6.99
CA ALA A 141 3.70 3.12 5.79
C ALA A 141 4.81 4.13 6.07
N GLN A 142 5.72 4.25 5.13
CA GLN A 142 6.76 5.27 5.09
C GLN A 142 6.80 5.89 3.70
N ALA A 143 6.91 7.20 3.63
CA ALA A 143 7.03 7.89 2.34
C ALA A 143 8.45 8.43 2.21
N GLY A 144 8.93 8.52 0.98
CA GLY A 144 10.30 8.98 0.75
C GLY A 144 10.49 9.61 -0.61
N VAL A 145 11.61 10.30 -0.74
CA VAL A 145 12.07 10.86 -2.00
C VAL A 145 13.49 10.40 -2.27
N SER A 146 13.81 10.30 -3.55
CA SER A 146 15.16 9.95 -3.96
C SER A 146 16.14 11.06 -3.57
N PRO A 147 17.44 10.74 -3.44
CA PRO A 147 18.45 11.76 -3.20
C PRO A 147 18.44 12.79 -4.33
N VAL A 148 18.69 14.03 -3.97
CA VAL A 148 18.79 15.11 -4.94
C VAL A 148 20.11 14.99 -5.69
N ALA A 149 20.05 15.04 -7.02
CA ALA A 149 21.25 15.05 -7.83
C ALA A 149 22.00 16.35 -7.64
N ILE A 150 23.28 16.26 -7.70
CA ILE A 150 24.15 17.42 -7.46
C ILE A 150 24.70 17.96 -8.77
#